data_8a6c4350f0afe9f1ef7f28cd1f9a5efb
#
_entry.id   8a6c4350f0afe9f1ef7f28cd1f9a5efb
#
_cell.length_a   1.000
_cell.length_b   1.000
_cell.length_c   1.000
_cell.angle_alpha   90.00
_cell.angle_beta   90.00
_cell.angle_gamma   90.00
#
_symmetry.space_group_name_H-M   'P 1'
#
loop_
_entity.id
_entity.type
_entity.pdbx_description
1 polymer ?
#
loop_
_entity_poly.entity_id
_entity_poly.type
_entity_poly.pdbx_seq_one_letter_code
_entity_poly.pdbx_strand_id
1 'polypeptide(L)'
;LGWAVKPTLYKQFVGGETLQDCTKAIDHLRKFNVRSTLDFSAEGEQTPEGIQATFEETIRSIDFAKGNDNLAYAVFKPSTIITDELLAKVSEKQEELTIEEVKAYREFKERFMAFCQRAYDNDVRLIVDAEDYCFQDAIDSLTDEAMRRYNKKRAIVFATLQMYRHDRMPYLRRILDDAKEKGYIAGVKFVRGAYMEAERARAAALGYPDPICKDKQATDENFDEAVRFTMDHLDCFEMFMGTHNEESNYKLAKLIDEKGLKRDDPRIFFAQLLGMSDNISFNLAHEGYNVTKYVPYAKVRDVLPYLIRRAEENTSVAGQTSRELRMLKAELDRRKAVRAF
;
A
#
# COMPACT_ATOMS: atom_id res chain seq x y z
N LEU A 1 -4.48 2.43 28.29
CA LEU A 1 -4.55 3.09 26.96
C LEU A 1 -5.56 2.40 26.03
N GLY A 2 -5.58 1.07 25.93
CA GLY A 2 -6.46 0.34 25.00
C GLY A 2 -7.96 0.64 25.11
N TRP A 3 -8.48 0.87 26.31
CA TRP A 3 -9.90 1.18 26.53
C TRP A 3 -10.32 2.55 25.98
N ALA A 4 -9.39 3.50 25.85
CA ALA A 4 -9.67 4.82 25.29
C ALA A 4 -9.40 4.87 23.76
N VAL A 5 -8.43 4.12 23.27
CA VAL A 5 -8.06 4.06 21.83
C VAL A 5 -9.07 3.25 21.03
N LYS A 6 -9.61 2.16 21.58
CA LYS A 6 -10.52 1.24 20.88
C LYS A 6 -11.82 1.90 20.39
N PRO A 7 -12.55 2.73 21.22
CA PRO A 7 -13.78 3.39 20.76
C PRO A 7 -13.54 4.60 19.85
N THR A 8 -12.31 5.05 19.66
CA THR A 8 -11.94 6.25 18.91
C THR A 8 -11.15 5.90 17.64
N LEU A 9 -9.83 6.07 17.68
CA LEU A 9 -8.93 5.89 16.50
C LEU A 9 -8.99 4.47 15.92
N TYR A 10 -9.02 3.45 16.77
CA TYR A 10 -9.07 2.07 16.30
C TYR A 10 -10.34 1.82 15.47
N LYS A 11 -11.51 2.22 15.98
CA LYS A 11 -12.79 2.05 15.26
C LYS A 11 -12.84 2.81 13.95
N GLN A 12 -12.11 3.92 13.82
CA GLN A 12 -12.08 4.74 12.61
C GLN A 12 -11.16 4.17 11.54
N PHE A 13 -9.97 3.67 11.93
CA PHE A 13 -8.90 3.35 10.99
C PHE A 13 -8.60 1.86 10.84
N VAL A 14 -9.21 0.98 11.65
CA VAL A 14 -8.93 -0.45 11.67
C VAL A 14 -10.22 -1.23 11.44
N GLY A 15 -10.16 -2.24 10.57
CA GLY A 15 -11.32 -3.04 10.21
C GLY A 15 -11.76 -4.01 11.29
N GLY A 16 -10.83 -4.50 12.10
CA GLY A 16 -11.08 -5.49 13.16
C GLY A 16 -9.81 -6.06 13.77
N GLU A 17 -9.95 -6.92 14.76
CA GLU A 17 -8.80 -7.64 15.35
C GLU A 17 -8.44 -8.89 14.53
N THR A 18 -9.41 -9.44 13.80
CA THR A 18 -9.30 -10.65 12.98
C THR A 18 -9.88 -10.42 11.58
N LEU A 19 -9.59 -11.31 10.64
CA LEU A 19 -10.19 -11.32 9.30
C LEU A 19 -11.72 -11.34 9.36
N GLN A 20 -12.30 -12.13 10.26
CA GLN A 20 -13.74 -12.24 10.43
C GLN A 20 -14.37 -10.94 10.92
N ASP A 21 -13.69 -10.21 11.81
CA ASP A 21 -14.16 -8.91 12.28
C ASP A 21 -14.22 -7.88 11.14
N CYS A 22 -13.30 -7.98 10.16
CA CYS A 22 -13.25 -7.08 9.01
C CYS A 22 -14.47 -7.22 8.08
N THR A 23 -15.21 -8.33 8.14
CA THR A 23 -16.38 -8.57 7.27
C THR A 23 -17.38 -7.42 7.34
N LYS A 24 -17.61 -6.85 8.52
CA LYS A 24 -18.54 -5.70 8.68
C LYS A 24 -18.09 -4.46 7.91
N ALA A 25 -16.79 -4.16 7.93
CA ALA A 25 -16.22 -3.03 7.20
C ALA A 25 -16.23 -3.31 5.69
N ILE A 26 -15.88 -4.52 5.27
CA ILE A 26 -15.92 -4.97 3.87
C ILE A 26 -17.33 -4.84 3.30
N ASP A 27 -18.33 -5.39 3.98
CA ASP A 27 -19.73 -5.34 3.54
C ASP A 27 -20.29 -3.92 3.52
N HIS A 28 -19.86 -3.07 4.48
CA HIS A 28 -20.24 -1.66 4.47
C HIS A 28 -19.69 -0.93 3.25
N LEU A 29 -18.40 -1.08 2.96
CA LEU A 29 -17.74 -0.45 1.80
C LEU A 29 -18.34 -0.93 0.48
N ARG A 30 -18.67 -2.22 0.38
CA ARG A 30 -19.26 -2.81 -0.83
C ARG A 30 -20.61 -2.22 -1.20
N LYS A 31 -21.41 -1.77 -0.22
CA LYS A 31 -22.69 -1.07 -0.49
C LYS A 31 -22.51 0.20 -1.33
N PHE A 32 -21.34 0.76 -1.34
CA PHE A 32 -20.96 1.96 -2.09
C PHE A 32 -20.02 1.65 -3.28
N ASN A 33 -19.95 0.39 -3.73
CA ASN A 33 -19.06 -0.08 -4.79
C ASN A 33 -17.55 0.12 -4.49
N VAL A 34 -17.18 0.27 -3.23
CA VAL A 34 -15.80 0.33 -2.78
C VAL A 34 -15.37 -1.07 -2.34
N ARG A 35 -14.26 -1.56 -2.88
CA ARG A 35 -13.64 -2.82 -2.45
C ARG A 35 -12.74 -2.60 -1.24
N SER A 36 -12.22 -3.67 -0.69
CA SER A 36 -11.26 -3.64 0.42
C SER A 36 -9.94 -4.28 0.02
N THR A 37 -8.86 -3.77 0.58
CA THR A 37 -7.52 -4.34 0.53
C THR A 37 -7.11 -4.62 1.96
N LEU A 38 -6.96 -5.88 2.34
CA LEU A 38 -6.67 -6.27 3.72
C LEU A 38 -5.16 -6.25 3.97
N ASP A 39 -4.77 -5.64 5.08
CA ASP A 39 -3.40 -5.60 5.58
C ASP A 39 -3.33 -6.09 7.03
N PHE A 40 -2.59 -7.16 7.27
CA PHE A 40 -2.24 -7.56 8.62
C PHE A 40 -1.18 -6.62 9.17
N SER A 41 -1.65 -5.62 9.91
CA SER A 41 -0.81 -4.51 10.40
C SER A 41 -0.27 -4.77 11.81
N ALA A 42 -0.02 -6.01 12.19
CA ALA A 42 0.71 -6.30 13.41
C ALA A 42 2.19 -6.01 13.15
N GLU A 43 2.73 -5.00 13.83
CA GLU A 43 4.18 -4.82 13.96
C GLU A 43 4.62 -5.79 15.08
N GLY A 44 4.77 -7.08 14.67
CA GLY A 44 4.99 -8.20 15.58
C GLY A 44 6.41 -8.22 16.15
N GLU A 45 6.58 -9.00 17.21
CA GLU A 45 7.91 -9.33 17.72
C GLU A 45 8.69 -10.08 16.62
N GLN A 46 9.90 -9.62 16.31
CA GLN A 46 10.80 -10.26 15.34
C GLN A 46 11.50 -11.52 15.94
N THR A 47 10.74 -12.26 16.74
CA THR A 47 11.13 -13.59 17.22
C THR A 47 10.77 -14.65 16.19
N PRO A 48 11.42 -15.83 16.22
CA PRO A 48 11.05 -16.94 15.33
C PRO A 48 9.55 -17.27 15.38
N GLU A 49 8.94 -17.26 16.56
CA GLU A 49 7.51 -17.52 16.78
C GLU A 49 6.64 -16.41 16.21
N GLY A 50 7.03 -15.13 16.39
CA GLY A 50 6.32 -13.97 15.84
C GLY A 50 6.36 -13.96 14.32
N ILE A 51 7.52 -14.21 13.73
CA ILE A 51 7.71 -14.35 12.28
C ILE A 51 6.83 -15.48 11.73
N GLN A 52 6.80 -16.65 12.38
CA GLN A 52 5.98 -17.78 11.95
C GLN A 52 4.48 -17.46 12.04
N ALA A 53 4.04 -16.83 13.14
CA ALA A 53 2.64 -16.42 13.31
C ALA A 53 2.21 -15.41 12.23
N THR A 54 3.07 -14.45 11.89
CA THR A 54 2.81 -13.49 10.82
C THR A 54 2.75 -14.16 9.45
N PHE A 55 3.66 -15.11 9.19
CA PHE A 55 3.62 -15.90 7.96
C PHE A 55 2.28 -16.64 7.80
N GLU A 56 1.83 -17.34 8.83
CA GLU A 56 0.56 -18.07 8.80
C GLU A 56 -0.65 -17.16 8.63
N GLU A 57 -0.66 -15.99 9.31
CA GLU A 57 -1.76 -15.03 9.18
C GLU A 57 -1.81 -14.41 7.78
N THR A 58 -0.66 -14.10 7.18
CA THR A 58 -0.60 -13.60 5.81
C THR A 58 -1.12 -14.63 4.80
N ILE A 59 -0.77 -15.92 4.95
CA ILE A 59 -1.36 -17.01 4.14
C ILE A 59 -2.88 -17.06 4.32
N ARG A 60 -3.39 -16.95 5.56
CA ARG A 60 -4.84 -16.90 5.81
C ARG A 60 -5.52 -15.70 5.15
N SER A 61 -4.87 -14.53 5.15
CA SER A 61 -5.38 -13.33 4.48
C SER A 61 -5.48 -13.53 2.96
N ILE A 62 -4.48 -14.13 2.33
CA ILE A 62 -4.50 -14.47 0.91
C ILE A 62 -5.61 -15.48 0.61
N ASP A 63 -5.78 -16.50 1.46
CA ASP A 63 -6.85 -17.50 1.30
C ASP A 63 -8.24 -16.88 1.49
N PHE A 64 -8.40 -15.95 2.42
CA PHE A 64 -9.65 -15.25 2.68
C PHE A 64 -10.07 -14.37 1.48
N ALA A 65 -9.11 -13.88 0.70
CA ALA A 65 -9.37 -13.10 -0.50
C ALA A 65 -9.77 -13.97 -1.71
N LYS A 66 -9.53 -15.28 -1.68
CA LYS A 66 -9.84 -16.19 -2.78
C LYS A 66 -11.33 -16.18 -3.13
N GLY A 67 -11.65 -15.84 -4.39
CA GLY A 67 -13.04 -15.84 -4.88
C GLY A 67 -13.94 -14.80 -4.21
N ASN A 68 -13.38 -13.84 -3.50
CA ASN A 68 -14.13 -12.77 -2.82
C ASN A 68 -14.03 -11.46 -3.61
N ASP A 69 -15.06 -11.17 -4.42
CA ASP A 69 -15.11 -9.94 -5.24
C ASP A 69 -15.11 -8.63 -4.44
N ASN A 70 -15.37 -8.69 -3.13
CA ASN A 70 -15.30 -7.53 -2.25
C ASN A 70 -13.86 -7.18 -1.85
N LEU A 71 -12.90 -8.09 -2.10
CA LEU A 71 -11.48 -7.90 -1.83
C LEU A 71 -10.74 -7.67 -3.15
N ALA A 72 -10.02 -6.56 -3.22
CA ALA A 72 -9.26 -6.21 -4.42
C ALA A 72 -7.84 -6.78 -4.38
N TYR A 73 -7.21 -6.75 -3.20
CA TYR A 73 -5.83 -7.16 -2.97
C TYR A 73 -5.64 -7.73 -1.57
N ALA A 74 -4.63 -8.60 -1.42
CA ALA A 74 -3.96 -8.89 -0.16
C ALA A 74 -2.64 -8.11 -0.10
N VAL A 75 -2.09 -7.93 1.10
CA VAL A 75 -0.86 -7.14 1.32
C VAL A 75 0.01 -7.82 2.35
N PHE A 76 1.33 -7.67 2.23
CA PHE A 76 2.26 -7.99 3.30
C PHE A 76 3.44 -7.02 3.34
N LYS A 77 4.05 -6.90 4.52
CA LYS A 77 5.28 -6.14 4.76
C LYS A 77 6.45 -7.11 4.91
N PRO A 78 7.48 -7.04 4.05
CA PRO A 78 8.62 -7.95 4.10
C PRO A 78 9.35 -8.00 5.45
N SER A 79 9.51 -6.87 6.16
CA SER A 79 10.15 -6.83 7.48
C SER A 79 9.45 -7.66 8.56
N THR A 80 8.19 -8.03 8.35
CA THR A 80 7.45 -8.85 9.34
C THR A 80 7.81 -10.34 9.31
N ILE A 81 8.59 -10.79 8.33
CA ILE A 81 9.00 -12.19 8.16
C ILE A 81 10.52 -12.39 8.14
N ILE A 82 11.27 -11.39 8.59
CA ILE A 82 12.74 -11.38 8.77
C ILE A 82 13.06 -10.34 9.84
N THR A 83 14.26 -10.38 10.44
CA THR A 83 14.71 -9.29 11.32
C THR A 83 15.20 -8.08 10.53
N ASP A 84 14.96 -6.87 11.07
CA ASP A 84 15.36 -5.61 10.43
C ASP A 84 16.87 -5.54 10.19
N GLU A 85 17.66 -6.02 11.17
CA GLU A 85 19.12 -6.02 11.06
C GLU A 85 19.60 -6.86 9.88
N LEU A 86 19.03 -8.05 9.70
CA LEU A 86 19.42 -8.93 8.61
C LEU A 86 18.95 -8.38 7.26
N LEU A 87 17.73 -7.83 7.21
CA LEU A 87 17.19 -7.26 5.98
C LEU A 87 18.01 -6.04 5.53
N ALA A 88 18.41 -5.16 6.46
CA ALA A 88 19.30 -4.04 6.18
C ALA A 88 20.67 -4.51 5.69
N LYS A 89 21.29 -5.46 6.40
CA LYS A 89 22.60 -6.01 6.05
C LYS A 89 22.63 -6.60 4.64
N VAL A 90 21.61 -7.36 4.27
CA VAL A 90 21.47 -7.93 2.92
C VAL A 90 21.27 -6.85 1.86
N SER A 91 20.43 -5.86 2.16
CA SER A 91 20.09 -4.78 1.24
C SER A 91 21.27 -3.84 0.98
N GLU A 92 21.97 -3.44 2.04
CA GLU A 92 23.11 -2.52 1.97
C GLU A 92 24.41 -3.18 1.47
N LYS A 93 24.52 -4.52 1.51
CA LYS A 93 25.67 -5.32 1.03
C LYS A 93 27.02 -4.87 1.60
N GLN A 94 27.02 -4.32 2.81
CA GLN A 94 28.22 -3.75 3.43
C GLN A 94 29.11 -4.77 4.12
N GLU A 95 28.54 -5.91 4.51
CA GLU A 95 29.22 -6.95 5.28
C GLU A 95 28.92 -8.35 4.73
N GLU A 96 29.83 -9.29 4.97
CA GLU A 96 29.59 -10.69 4.69
C GLU A 96 28.60 -11.27 5.72
N LEU A 97 27.69 -12.13 5.21
CA LEU A 97 26.73 -12.83 6.06
C LEU A 97 27.39 -14.04 6.74
N THR A 98 27.07 -14.27 8.01
CA THR A 98 27.39 -15.53 8.68
C THR A 98 26.59 -16.70 8.09
N ILE A 99 26.97 -17.91 8.43
CA ILE A 99 26.24 -19.12 7.97
C ILE A 99 24.78 -19.11 8.46
N GLU A 100 24.56 -18.67 9.69
CA GLU A 100 23.22 -18.55 10.29
C GLU A 100 22.39 -17.47 9.57
N GLU A 101 22.99 -16.34 9.25
CA GLU A 101 22.33 -15.24 8.50
C GLU A 101 21.99 -15.66 7.06
N VAL A 102 22.88 -16.39 6.38
CA VAL A 102 22.59 -16.99 5.06
C VAL A 102 21.41 -17.94 5.13
N LYS A 103 21.31 -18.77 6.17
CA LYS A 103 20.17 -19.67 6.39
C LYS A 103 18.89 -18.88 6.63
N ALA A 104 18.92 -17.90 7.55
CA ALA A 104 17.75 -17.06 7.87
C ALA A 104 17.26 -16.24 6.64
N TYR A 105 18.17 -15.70 5.83
CA TYR A 105 17.83 -15.02 4.61
C TYR A 105 17.21 -15.95 3.54
N ARG A 106 17.67 -17.20 3.46
CA ARG A 106 17.06 -18.21 2.59
C ARG A 106 15.63 -18.52 3.04
N GLU A 107 15.39 -18.72 4.34
CA GLU A 107 14.04 -18.93 4.90
C GLU A 107 13.13 -17.73 4.62
N PHE A 108 13.64 -16.50 4.72
CA PHE A 108 12.90 -15.29 4.33
C PHE A 108 12.47 -15.34 2.86
N LYS A 109 13.40 -15.67 1.94
CA LYS A 109 13.07 -15.81 0.51
C LYS A 109 12.02 -16.89 0.25
N GLU A 110 12.12 -18.01 0.95
CA GLU A 110 11.15 -19.10 0.83
C GLU A 110 9.74 -18.66 1.28
N ARG A 111 9.63 -17.95 2.42
CA ARG A 111 8.37 -17.37 2.90
C ARG A 111 7.81 -16.33 1.95
N PHE A 112 8.64 -15.43 1.46
CA PHE A 112 8.27 -14.40 0.49
C PHE A 112 7.68 -15.03 -0.79
N MET A 113 8.39 -15.99 -1.36
CA MET A 113 7.93 -16.68 -2.57
C MET A 113 6.71 -17.57 -2.31
N ALA A 114 6.53 -18.11 -1.10
CA ALA A 114 5.33 -18.85 -0.73
C ALA A 114 4.08 -17.97 -0.73
N PHE A 115 4.17 -16.71 -0.27
CA PHE A 115 3.08 -15.75 -0.41
C PHE A 115 2.72 -15.49 -1.87
N CYS A 116 3.72 -15.23 -2.71
CA CYS A 116 3.52 -14.98 -4.13
C CYS A 116 2.92 -16.20 -4.86
N GLN A 117 3.40 -17.41 -4.54
CA GLN A 117 2.84 -18.66 -5.08
C GLN A 117 1.40 -18.84 -4.63
N ARG A 118 1.09 -18.63 -3.33
CA ARG A 118 -0.27 -18.77 -2.80
C ARG A 118 -1.23 -17.77 -3.45
N ALA A 119 -0.78 -16.53 -3.66
CA ALA A 119 -1.56 -15.51 -4.35
C ALA A 119 -1.84 -15.90 -5.81
N TYR A 120 -0.82 -16.43 -6.51
CA TYR A 120 -0.95 -16.92 -7.89
C TYR A 120 -1.95 -18.09 -7.97
N ASP A 121 -1.83 -19.09 -7.11
CA ASP A 121 -2.70 -20.29 -7.09
C ASP A 121 -4.17 -19.93 -6.77
N ASN A 122 -4.39 -18.89 -5.98
CA ASN A 122 -5.70 -18.40 -5.59
C ASN A 122 -6.27 -17.33 -6.54
N ASP A 123 -5.51 -16.90 -7.54
CA ASP A 123 -5.84 -15.77 -8.44
C ASP A 123 -6.11 -14.45 -7.66
N VAL A 124 -5.35 -14.20 -6.61
CA VAL A 124 -5.43 -13.00 -5.74
C VAL A 124 -4.28 -12.06 -6.07
N ARG A 125 -4.57 -10.76 -6.23
CA ARG A 125 -3.54 -9.73 -6.33
C ARG A 125 -2.86 -9.53 -4.98
N LEU A 126 -1.54 -9.53 -4.95
CA LEU A 126 -0.71 -9.40 -3.75
C LEU A 126 0.20 -8.19 -3.85
N ILE A 127 0.07 -7.27 -2.92
CA ILE A 127 0.96 -6.12 -2.80
C ILE A 127 2.11 -6.45 -1.85
N VAL A 128 3.33 -6.20 -2.32
CA VAL A 128 4.53 -6.15 -1.48
C VAL A 128 4.72 -4.71 -1.07
N ASP A 129 4.55 -4.39 0.21
CA ASP A 129 4.73 -3.02 0.70
C ASP A 129 6.21 -2.61 0.68
N ALA A 130 6.45 -1.35 0.32
CA ALA A 130 7.75 -0.74 0.47
C ALA A 130 7.95 -0.25 1.90
N GLU A 131 9.18 -0.31 2.36
CA GLU A 131 9.54 0.00 3.74
C GLU A 131 10.74 0.97 3.78
N ASP A 132 11.58 0.90 4.80
CA ASP A 132 12.71 1.78 4.97
C ASP A 132 13.71 1.66 3.81
N TYR A 133 14.36 2.76 3.48
CA TYR A 133 15.35 2.82 2.40
C TYR A 133 16.40 1.71 2.49
N CYS A 134 16.91 1.46 3.71
CA CYS A 134 17.92 0.44 3.96
C CYS A 134 17.46 -1.01 3.72
N PHE A 135 16.15 -1.27 3.58
CA PHE A 135 15.59 -2.60 3.28
C PHE A 135 15.26 -2.77 1.80
N GLN A 136 15.08 -1.66 1.10
CA GLN A 136 14.31 -1.64 -0.14
C GLN A 136 14.99 -2.37 -1.30
N ASP A 137 16.31 -2.37 -1.39
CA ASP A 137 17.01 -3.07 -2.49
C ASP A 137 16.79 -4.58 -2.47
N ALA A 138 16.80 -5.17 -1.27
CA ALA A 138 16.50 -6.61 -1.10
C ALA A 138 15.03 -6.90 -1.44
N ILE A 139 14.09 -6.03 -1.00
CA ILE A 139 12.66 -6.14 -1.28
C ILE A 139 12.39 -6.01 -2.78
N ASP A 140 12.95 -4.99 -3.43
CA ASP A 140 12.80 -4.76 -4.88
C ASP A 140 13.30 -5.96 -5.68
N SER A 141 14.46 -6.51 -5.32
CA SER A 141 15.05 -7.66 -6.01
C SER A 141 14.15 -8.90 -5.97
N LEU A 142 13.58 -9.23 -4.81
CA LEU A 142 12.67 -10.37 -4.67
C LEU A 142 11.31 -10.12 -5.34
N THR A 143 10.83 -8.89 -5.30
CA THR A 143 9.59 -8.49 -5.95
C THR A 143 9.73 -8.57 -7.48
N ASP A 144 10.85 -8.12 -8.04
CA ASP A 144 11.17 -8.24 -9.46
C ASP A 144 11.20 -9.72 -9.89
N GLU A 145 11.85 -10.59 -9.10
CA GLU A 145 11.87 -12.04 -9.35
C GLU A 145 10.45 -12.63 -9.33
N ALA A 146 9.63 -12.26 -8.34
CA ALA A 146 8.26 -12.74 -8.22
C ALA A 146 7.38 -12.26 -9.38
N MET A 147 7.50 -10.99 -9.80
CA MET A 147 6.76 -10.47 -10.96
C MET A 147 7.12 -11.23 -12.25
N ARG A 148 8.41 -11.45 -12.53
CA ARG A 148 8.86 -12.25 -13.68
C ARG A 148 8.25 -13.65 -13.69
N ARG A 149 8.09 -14.24 -12.52
CA ARG A 149 7.59 -15.63 -12.37
C ARG A 149 6.07 -15.73 -12.48
N TYR A 150 5.33 -14.85 -11.82
CA TYR A 150 3.90 -15.00 -11.59
C TYR A 150 3.02 -14.09 -12.46
N ASN A 151 3.53 -12.96 -12.97
CA ASN A 151 2.74 -11.96 -13.68
C ASN A 151 2.65 -12.21 -15.20
N LYS A 152 2.47 -13.46 -15.65
CA LYS A 152 2.54 -13.78 -17.08
C LYS A 152 1.31 -13.38 -17.89
N LYS A 153 0.12 -13.39 -17.29
CA LYS A 153 -1.15 -13.07 -17.97
C LYS A 153 -1.74 -11.75 -17.49
N ARG A 154 -1.55 -11.46 -16.23
CA ARG A 154 -1.93 -10.24 -15.52
C ARG A 154 -1.01 -10.04 -14.34
N ALA A 155 -1.06 -8.87 -13.72
CA ALA A 155 -0.31 -8.65 -12.50
C ALA A 155 -0.97 -9.39 -11.31
N ILE A 156 -0.21 -10.29 -10.69
CA ILE A 156 -0.54 -10.93 -9.42
C ILE A 156 0.28 -10.27 -8.30
N VAL A 157 1.57 -10.07 -8.51
CA VAL A 157 2.47 -9.44 -7.54
C VAL A 157 2.68 -7.97 -7.92
N PHE A 158 2.54 -7.08 -6.95
CA PHE A 158 2.66 -5.64 -7.10
C PHE A 158 3.80 -5.10 -6.26
N ALA A 159 4.73 -4.39 -6.89
CA ALA A 159 5.78 -3.63 -6.21
C ALA A 159 5.24 -2.28 -5.72
N THR A 160 5.54 -1.90 -4.48
CA THR A 160 5.21 -0.56 -3.97
C THR A 160 6.37 0.40 -4.20
N LEU A 161 6.09 1.53 -4.86
CA LEU A 161 7.04 2.60 -5.12
C LEU A 161 6.69 3.83 -4.28
N GLN A 162 7.63 4.23 -3.40
CA GLN A 162 7.51 5.41 -2.56
C GLN A 162 8.04 6.63 -3.31
N MET A 163 7.13 7.37 -3.96
CA MET A 163 7.48 8.44 -4.90
C MET A 163 8.07 9.71 -4.26
N TYR A 164 8.19 9.76 -2.93
CA TYR A 164 8.97 10.79 -2.24
C TYR A 164 10.50 10.56 -2.39
N ARG A 165 10.92 9.39 -2.92
CA ARG A 165 12.32 9.08 -3.24
C ARG A 165 12.61 9.42 -4.70
N HIS A 166 13.73 10.10 -4.92
CA HIS A 166 14.15 10.53 -6.26
C HIS A 166 14.63 9.40 -7.18
N ASP A 167 14.94 8.20 -6.63
CA ASP A 167 15.40 7.03 -7.38
C ASP A 167 14.26 6.14 -7.91
N ARG A 168 12.99 6.44 -7.58
CA ARG A 168 11.87 5.56 -7.94
C ARG A 168 11.45 5.68 -9.40
N MET A 169 11.58 6.84 -10.05
CA MET A 169 11.34 6.95 -11.50
C MET A 169 12.37 6.16 -12.33
N PRO A 170 13.69 6.22 -12.08
CA PRO A 170 14.65 5.31 -12.68
C PRO A 170 14.29 3.82 -12.47
N TYR A 171 13.86 3.44 -11.29
CA TYR A 171 13.43 2.07 -11.00
C TYR A 171 12.18 1.67 -11.81
N LEU A 172 11.17 2.53 -11.90
CA LEU A 172 9.96 2.28 -12.70
C LEU A 172 10.27 2.08 -14.18
N ARG A 173 11.21 2.86 -14.74
CA ARG A 173 11.68 2.69 -16.13
C ARG A 173 12.37 1.34 -16.32
N ARG A 174 13.22 0.93 -15.37
CA ARG A 174 13.88 -0.39 -15.39
C ARG A 174 12.85 -1.52 -15.31
N ILE A 175 11.78 -1.39 -14.51
CA ILE A 175 10.69 -2.37 -14.49
C ILE A 175 10.03 -2.50 -15.86
N LEU A 176 9.78 -1.39 -16.58
CA LEU A 176 9.20 -1.41 -17.93
C LEU A 176 10.09 -2.17 -18.91
N ASP A 177 11.38 -1.86 -18.92
CA ASP A 177 12.34 -2.49 -19.83
C ASP A 177 12.43 -4.00 -19.56
N ASP A 178 12.50 -4.40 -18.29
CA ASP A 178 12.52 -5.81 -17.87
C ASP A 178 11.19 -6.52 -18.19
N ALA A 179 10.05 -5.86 -17.99
CA ALA A 179 8.75 -6.42 -18.33
C ALA A 179 8.61 -6.70 -19.84
N LYS A 180 9.08 -5.77 -20.68
CA LYS A 180 9.12 -5.94 -22.13
C LYS A 180 10.08 -7.06 -22.56
N GLU A 181 11.28 -7.10 -21.97
CA GLU A 181 12.29 -8.11 -22.30
C GLU A 181 11.87 -9.53 -21.89
N LYS A 182 11.32 -9.66 -20.67
CA LYS A 182 10.99 -10.97 -20.09
C LYS A 182 9.53 -11.42 -20.31
N GLY A 183 8.70 -10.57 -20.91
CA GLY A 183 7.31 -10.86 -21.24
C GLY A 183 6.44 -11.12 -19.99
N TYR A 184 6.22 -10.09 -19.17
CA TYR A 184 5.30 -10.11 -18.04
C TYR A 184 4.59 -8.78 -17.86
N ILE A 185 3.50 -8.76 -17.09
CA ILE A 185 2.75 -7.55 -16.73
C ILE A 185 3.24 -7.07 -15.37
N ALA A 186 3.83 -5.90 -15.30
CA ALA A 186 4.30 -5.34 -14.04
C ALA A 186 3.13 -4.81 -13.20
N GLY A 187 3.01 -5.27 -11.96
CA GLY A 187 2.11 -4.68 -10.97
C GLY A 187 2.82 -3.59 -10.18
N VAL A 188 2.26 -2.38 -10.15
CA VAL A 188 2.85 -1.27 -9.40
C VAL A 188 1.83 -0.61 -8.48
N LYS A 189 2.26 -0.35 -7.25
CA LYS A 189 1.54 0.49 -6.28
C LYS A 189 2.31 1.77 -6.07
N PHE A 190 1.67 2.91 -6.29
CA PHE A 190 2.26 4.21 -6.00
C PHE A 190 1.76 4.76 -4.67
N VAL A 191 2.68 5.17 -3.83
CA VAL A 191 2.45 5.96 -2.62
C VAL A 191 3.47 7.11 -2.57
N ARG A 192 3.22 8.15 -1.76
CA ARG A 192 4.27 9.15 -1.54
C ARG A 192 5.36 8.60 -0.64
N GLY A 193 5.02 8.04 0.50
CA GLY A 193 5.91 7.42 1.48
C GLY A 193 5.55 7.85 2.90
N ALA A 194 5.97 7.07 3.91
CA ALA A 194 5.57 7.25 5.29
C ALA A 194 6.72 7.51 6.28
N TYR A 195 7.99 7.48 5.82
CA TYR A 195 9.17 7.46 6.71
C TYR A 195 10.11 8.66 6.49
N MET A 196 9.64 9.74 5.88
CA MET A 196 10.46 10.85 5.39
C MET A 196 11.45 11.40 6.45
N GLU A 197 10.98 11.67 7.66
CA GLU A 197 11.83 12.24 8.73
C GLU A 197 12.87 11.22 9.21
N ALA A 198 12.50 9.95 9.35
CA ALA A 198 13.39 8.87 9.74
C ALA A 198 14.47 8.65 8.68
N GLU A 199 14.11 8.66 7.40
CA GLU A 199 15.04 8.50 6.27
C GLU A 199 16.08 9.63 6.20
N ARG A 200 15.63 10.87 6.34
CA ARG A 200 16.52 12.03 6.39
C ARG A 200 17.47 12.00 7.58
N ALA A 201 16.94 11.67 8.76
CA ALA A 201 17.74 11.53 9.97
C ALA A 201 18.80 10.43 9.83
N ARG A 202 18.42 9.27 9.27
CA ARG A 202 19.35 8.16 8.99
C ARG A 202 20.43 8.56 7.98
N ALA A 203 20.06 9.20 6.87
CA ALA A 203 21.01 9.68 5.87
C ALA A 203 22.03 10.64 6.46
N ALA A 204 21.56 11.60 7.26
CA ALA A 204 22.44 12.56 7.95
C ALA A 204 23.38 11.89 8.97
N ALA A 205 22.87 10.92 9.74
CA ALA A 205 23.64 10.20 10.75
C ALA A 205 24.73 9.30 10.16
N LEU A 206 24.46 8.67 9.00
CA LEU A 206 25.37 7.72 8.34
C LEU A 206 26.18 8.35 7.19
N GLY A 207 25.90 9.61 6.83
CA GLY A 207 26.68 10.36 5.84
C GLY A 207 26.47 9.95 4.39
N TYR A 208 25.33 9.36 4.04
CA TYR A 208 24.96 9.07 2.65
C TYR A 208 23.98 10.12 2.11
N PRO A 209 23.85 10.28 0.78
CA PRO A 209 22.93 11.25 0.17
C PRO A 209 21.49 11.01 0.59
N ASP A 210 20.76 12.07 0.97
CA ASP A 210 19.34 12.01 1.30
C ASP A 210 18.55 11.41 0.11
N PRO A 211 17.85 10.25 0.28
CA PRO A 211 17.11 9.63 -0.80
C PRO A 211 15.79 10.34 -1.12
N ILE A 212 15.37 11.27 -0.26
CA ILE A 212 14.07 11.94 -0.35
C ILE A 212 14.14 13.15 -1.29
N CYS A 213 13.09 13.38 -2.05
CA CYS A 213 12.92 14.57 -2.87
C CYS A 213 13.10 15.85 -2.03
N LYS A 214 13.63 16.90 -2.65
CA LYS A 214 13.98 18.16 -1.96
C LYS A 214 12.85 18.80 -1.17
N ASP A 215 11.62 18.66 -1.68
CA ASP A 215 10.41 19.25 -1.09
C ASP A 215 9.13 18.49 -1.50
N LYS A 216 7.99 18.94 -0.95
CA LYS A 216 6.68 18.36 -1.26
C LYS A 216 6.30 18.49 -2.73
N GLN A 217 6.64 19.62 -3.37
CA GLN A 217 6.32 19.82 -4.78
C GLN A 217 7.05 18.81 -5.66
N ALA A 218 8.35 18.61 -5.44
CA ALA A 218 9.14 17.61 -6.15
C ALA A 218 8.58 16.18 -5.94
N THR A 219 8.08 15.86 -4.74
CA THR A 219 7.40 14.60 -4.46
C THR A 219 6.10 14.47 -5.26
N ASP A 220 5.29 15.53 -5.30
CA ASP A 220 4.03 15.54 -6.04
C ASP A 220 4.27 15.39 -7.56
N GLU A 221 5.26 16.09 -8.11
CA GLU A 221 5.67 16.01 -9.52
C GLU A 221 6.15 14.59 -9.87
N ASN A 222 7.00 13.99 -9.02
CA ASN A 222 7.52 12.64 -9.19
C ASN A 222 6.39 11.59 -9.15
N PHE A 223 5.43 11.75 -8.23
CA PHE A 223 4.25 10.89 -8.14
C PHE A 223 3.37 10.99 -9.39
N ASP A 224 3.04 12.20 -9.81
CA ASP A 224 2.16 12.43 -10.96
C ASP A 224 2.84 12.01 -12.29
N GLU A 225 4.18 12.17 -12.39
CA GLU A 225 4.96 11.64 -13.52
C GLU A 225 4.89 10.10 -13.58
N ALA A 226 5.05 9.42 -12.45
CA ALA A 226 4.97 7.95 -12.40
C ALA A 226 3.58 7.44 -12.83
N VAL A 227 2.52 8.09 -12.36
CA VAL A 227 1.15 7.77 -12.78
C VAL A 227 0.98 7.95 -14.28
N ARG A 228 1.39 9.10 -14.85
CA ARG A 228 1.30 9.38 -16.29
C ARG A 228 2.13 8.37 -17.09
N PHE A 229 3.38 8.13 -16.69
CA PHE A 229 4.25 7.16 -17.35
C PHE A 229 3.62 5.76 -17.40
N THR A 230 3.03 5.31 -16.30
CA THR A 230 2.34 4.02 -16.23
C THR A 230 1.10 4.00 -17.13
N MET A 231 0.33 5.08 -17.15
CA MET A 231 -0.83 5.21 -18.04
C MET A 231 -0.45 5.19 -19.53
N ASP A 232 0.75 5.64 -19.89
CA ASP A 232 1.26 5.58 -21.26
C ASP A 232 1.74 4.18 -21.66
N HIS A 233 1.90 3.25 -20.71
CA HIS A 233 2.41 1.90 -20.90
C HIS A 233 1.49 0.83 -20.27
N LEU A 234 0.17 1.03 -20.29
CA LEU A 234 -0.81 0.10 -19.71
C LEU A 234 -0.84 -1.29 -20.39
N ASP A 235 -0.18 -1.46 -21.52
CA ASP A 235 0.09 -2.76 -22.13
C ASP A 235 1.07 -3.61 -21.33
N CYS A 236 1.92 -2.97 -20.50
CA CYS A 236 2.91 -3.60 -19.65
C CYS A 236 2.64 -3.47 -18.15
N PHE A 237 1.66 -2.65 -17.74
CA PHE A 237 1.41 -2.34 -16.32
C PHE A 237 -0.03 -2.56 -15.87
N GLU A 238 -0.19 -2.96 -14.62
CA GLU A 238 -1.39 -2.73 -13.81
C GLU A 238 -1.03 -1.85 -12.60
N MET A 239 -1.91 -0.92 -12.23
CA MET A 239 -1.63 0.14 -11.27
C MET A 239 -2.59 0.18 -10.10
N PHE A 240 -2.03 0.31 -8.89
CA PHE A 240 -2.73 0.66 -7.66
C PHE A 240 -2.25 2.06 -7.21
N MET A 241 -3.11 3.06 -7.28
CA MET A 241 -2.75 4.43 -6.88
C MET A 241 -3.23 4.72 -5.46
N GLY A 242 -2.30 4.63 -4.49
CA GLY A 242 -2.54 4.88 -3.07
C GLY A 242 -2.26 6.34 -2.68
N THR A 243 -3.29 7.19 -2.66
CA THR A 243 -3.12 8.60 -2.29
C THR A 243 -4.38 9.26 -1.78
N HIS A 244 -4.20 10.18 -0.82
CA HIS A 244 -5.22 11.10 -0.29
C HIS A 244 -5.23 12.47 -0.99
N ASN A 245 -4.34 12.69 -1.96
CA ASN A 245 -4.24 13.94 -2.70
C ASN A 245 -5.33 14.01 -3.77
N GLU A 246 -6.26 14.96 -3.63
CA GLU A 246 -7.39 15.15 -4.55
C GLU A 246 -6.93 15.46 -5.98
N GLU A 247 -5.88 16.26 -6.13
CA GLU A 247 -5.35 16.68 -7.45
C GLU A 247 -4.80 15.47 -8.21
N SER A 248 -4.02 14.57 -7.55
CA SER A 248 -3.50 13.37 -8.19
C SER A 248 -4.63 12.39 -8.54
N ASN A 249 -5.68 12.27 -7.70
CA ASN A 249 -6.86 11.47 -8.01
C ASN A 249 -7.62 12.04 -9.23
N TYR A 250 -7.80 13.36 -9.28
CA TYR A 250 -8.43 14.02 -10.42
C TYR A 250 -7.61 13.83 -11.71
N LYS A 251 -6.29 14.00 -11.66
CA LYS A 251 -5.40 13.80 -12.81
C LYS A 251 -5.51 12.37 -13.37
N LEU A 252 -5.52 11.35 -12.52
CA LEU A 252 -5.69 9.97 -12.99
C LEU A 252 -7.07 9.74 -13.62
N ALA A 253 -8.15 10.22 -12.99
CA ALA A 253 -9.49 10.12 -13.56
C ALA A 253 -9.58 10.80 -14.95
N LYS A 254 -8.98 11.98 -15.08
CA LYS A 254 -8.90 12.70 -16.36
C LYS A 254 -8.09 11.93 -17.42
N LEU A 255 -6.95 11.32 -17.05
CA LEU A 255 -6.16 10.49 -17.96
C LEU A 255 -6.93 9.25 -18.45
N ILE A 256 -7.75 8.63 -17.60
CA ILE A 256 -8.63 7.52 -17.98
C ILE A 256 -9.62 7.97 -19.05
N ASP A 257 -10.31 9.11 -18.82
CA ASP A 257 -11.28 9.66 -19.76
C ASP A 257 -10.61 10.12 -21.07
N GLU A 258 -9.46 10.81 -21.02
CA GLU A 258 -8.70 11.28 -22.20
C GLU A 258 -8.19 10.13 -23.08
N LYS A 259 -7.83 8.99 -22.49
CA LYS A 259 -7.41 7.78 -23.22
C LYS A 259 -8.59 6.92 -23.70
N GLY A 260 -9.82 7.32 -23.44
CA GLY A 260 -11.02 6.58 -23.81
C GLY A 260 -11.13 5.20 -23.14
N LEU A 261 -10.51 5.03 -21.98
CA LEU A 261 -10.59 3.81 -21.21
C LEU A 261 -11.92 3.72 -20.47
N LYS A 262 -12.35 2.49 -20.15
CA LYS A 262 -13.47 2.30 -19.23
C LYS A 262 -13.07 2.77 -17.84
N ARG A 263 -13.99 3.40 -17.10
CA ARG A 263 -13.74 3.83 -15.71
C ARG A 263 -13.44 2.65 -14.78
N ASP A 264 -14.01 1.49 -15.06
CA ASP A 264 -13.79 0.22 -14.36
C ASP A 264 -12.71 -0.65 -15.02
N ASP A 265 -11.76 -0.07 -15.75
CA ASP A 265 -10.64 -0.81 -16.33
C ASP A 265 -9.93 -1.63 -15.23
N PRO A 266 -9.85 -2.96 -15.35
CA PRO A 266 -9.37 -3.81 -14.27
C PRO A 266 -7.88 -3.62 -13.95
N ARG A 267 -7.14 -2.89 -14.77
CA ARG A 267 -5.72 -2.58 -14.59
C ARG A 267 -5.48 -1.38 -13.67
N ILE A 268 -6.51 -0.61 -13.31
CA ILE A 268 -6.36 0.65 -12.60
C ILE A 268 -7.24 0.65 -11.35
N PHE A 269 -6.64 0.90 -10.19
CA PHE A 269 -7.32 1.06 -8.92
C PHE A 269 -6.91 2.35 -8.20
N PHE A 270 -7.91 3.07 -7.73
CA PHE A 270 -7.76 4.16 -6.77
C PHE A 270 -7.82 3.59 -5.36
N ALA A 271 -6.97 4.09 -4.46
CA ALA A 271 -6.93 3.58 -3.09
C ALA A 271 -6.72 4.69 -2.06
N GLN A 272 -7.46 4.60 -0.98
CA GLN A 272 -7.31 5.44 0.21
C GLN A 272 -7.35 4.55 1.46
N LEU A 273 -6.78 5.05 2.56
CA LEU A 273 -6.85 4.36 3.84
C LEU A 273 -8.27 4.36 4.41
N LEU A 274 -8.63 3.32 5.15
CA LEU A 274 -9.90 3.26 5.88
C LEU A 274 -10.00 4.46 6.83
N GLY A 275 -11.17 5.09 6.87
CA GLY A 275 -11.44 6.25 7.74
C GLY A 275 -10.83 7.57 7.29
N MET A 276 -10.21 7.63 6.10
CA MET A 276 -9.63 8.84 5.52
C MET A 276 -10.14 9.06 4.09
N SER A 277 -10.33 10.33 3.72
CA SER A 277 -10.70 10.77 2.36
C SER A 277 -11.91 10.03 1.77
N ASP A 278 -12.94 9.84 2.57
CA ASP A 278 -14.17 9.17 2.15
C ASP A 278 -14.87 9.91 1.00
N ASN A 279 -14.75 11.25 0.96
CA ASN A 279 -15.21 12.08 -0.15
C ASN A 279 -14.56 11.68 -1.49
N ILE A 280 -13.27 11.35 -1.51
CA ILE A 280 -12.58 10.88 -2.72
C ILE A 280 -13.08 9.48 -3.09
N SER A 281 -12.99 8.54 -2.14
CA SER A 281 -13.31 7.13 -2.37
C SER A 281 -14.75 6.92 -2.88
N PHE A 282 -15.73 7.51 -2.18
CA PHE A 282 -17.14 7.30 -2.51
C PHE A 282 -17.57 8.03 -3.78
N ASN A 283 -17.02 9.23 -4.06
CA ASN A 283 -17.30 9.92 -5.32
C ASN A 283 -16.73 9.17 -6.53
N LEU A 284 -15.47 8.71 -6.47
CA LEU A 284 -14.88 7.90 -7.54
C LEU A 284 -15.65 6.60 -7.77
N ALA A 285 -16.03 5.88 -6.70
CA ALA A 285 -16.80 4.66 -6.81
C ALA A 285 -18.21 4.92 -7.37
N HIS A 286 -18.85 6.04 -7.01
CA HIS A 286 -20.14 6.46 -7.56
C HIS A 286 -20.06 6.73 -9.07
N GLU A 287 -18.96 7.34 -9.52
CA GLU A 287 -18.66 7.59 -10.93
C GLU A 287 -18.23 6.34 -11.71
N GLY A 288 -18.16 5.18 -11.07
CA GLY A 288 -17.88 3.89 -11.70
C GLY A 288 -16.41 3.52 -11.79
N TYR A 289 -15.50 4.24 -11.13
CA TYR A 289 -14.09 3.86 -11.07
C TYR A 289 -13.85 2.68 -10.09
N ASN A 290 -12.79 1.88 -10.33
CA ASN A 290 -12.36 0.89 -9.36
C ASN A 290 -11.70 1.57 -8.16
N VAL A 291 -12.33 1.44 -7.00
CA VAL A 291 -11.85 2.01 -5.75
C VAL A 291 -11.70 0.93 -4.70
N THR A 292 -10.63 1.01 -3.91
CA THR A 292 -10.44 0.16 -2.74
C THR A 292 -10.05 0.98 -1.51
N LYS A 293 -10.52 0.57 -0.34
CA LYS A 293 -10.01 1.04 0.95
C LYS A 293 -8.96 0.06 1.46
N TYR A 294 -7.82 0.59 1.87
CA TYR A 294 -6.80 -0.16 2.60
C TYR A 294 -7.28 -0.33 4.03
N VAL A 295 -7.53 -1.57 4.42
CA VAL A 295 -8.19 -1.95 5.68
C VAL A 295 -7.21 -2.73 6.55
N PRO A 296 -6.53 -2.05 7.48
CA PRO A 296 -5.67 -2.70 8.44
C PRO A 296 -6.48 -3.54 9.43
N TYR A 297 -5.90 -4.65 9.87
CA TYR A 297 -6.46 -5.42 10.97
C TYR A 297 -5.34 -6.00 11.84
N ALA A 298 -5.50 -5.93 13.13
CA ALA A 298 -4.69 -6.58 14.17
C ALA A 298 -5.27 -6.25 15.55
N LYS A 299 -4.77 -6.92 16.60
CA LYS A 299 -5.10 -6.54 17.98
C LYS A 299 -4.66 -5.11 18.27
N VAL A 300 -5.42 -4.43 19.14
CA VAL A 300 -5.18 -3.00 19.46
C VAL A 300 -3.72 -2.71 19.82
N ARG A 301 -3.09 -3.58 20.62
CA ARG A 301 -1.68 -3.38 21.05
C ARG A 301 -0.71 -3.42 19.87
N ASP A 302 -0.98 -4.28 18.87
CA ASP A 302 -0.06 -4.60 17.80
C ASP A 302 -0.20 -3.59 16.63
N VAL A 303 -1.34 -2.85 16.56
CA VAL A 303 -1.62 -1.82 15.54
C VAL A 303 -1.35 -0.39 16.03
N LEU A 304 -0.88 -0.22 17.26
CA LEU A 304 -0.61 1.10 17.84
C LEU A 304 0.35 1.97 17.03
N PRO A 305 1.49 1.47 16.51
CA PRO A 305 2.40 2.28 15.70
C PRO A 305 1.71 2.79 14.42
N TYR A 306 0.91 1.97 13.77
CA TYR A 306 0.08 2.38 12.64
C TYR A 306 -0.88 3.52 13.01
N LEU A 307 -1.59 3.41 14.15
CA LEU A 307 -2.53 4.45 14.62
C LEU A 307 -1.83 5.76 14.97
N ILE A 308 -0.63 5.72 15.52
CA ILE A 308 0.17 6.91 15.82
C ILE A 308 0.52 7.64 14.52
N ARG A 309 1.03 6.93 13.50
CA ARG A 309 1.32 7.54 12.19
C ARG A 309 0.07 8.19 11.55
N ARG A 310 -1.12 7.57 11.69
CA ARG A 310 -2.39 8.18 11.20
C ARG A 310 -2.77 9.41 11.97
N ALA A 311 -2.57 9.43 13.29
CA ALA A 311 -2.83 10.61 14.11
C ALA A 311 -1.89 11.76 13.73
N GLU A 312 -0.62 11.49 13.50
CA GLU A 312 0.39 12.46 13.06
C GLU A 312 0.08 13.01 11.66
N GLU A 313 -0.27 12.17 10.71
CA GLU A 313 -0.69 12.60 9.37
C GLU A 313 -1.93 13.49 9.42
N ASN A 314 -2.93 13.15 10.21
CA ASN A 314 -4.12 13.98 10.38
C ASN A 314 -3.83 15.32 11.04
N THR A 315 -2.79 15.42 11.87
CA THR A 315 -2.40 16.68 12.52
C THR A 315 -1.46 17.52 11.65
N SER A 316 -0.54 16.90 10.91
CA SER A 316 0.42 17.58 10.03
C SER A 316 -0.23 18.13 8.75
N VAL A 317 -1.32 17.51 8.27
CA VAL A 317 -2.13 18.02 7.15
C VAL A 317 -3.24 18.95 7.67
N ALA A 318 -2.86 20.01 8.35
CA ALA A 318 -3.77 21.03 8.92
C ALA A 318 -4.80 21.62 7.92
N GLY A 319 -4.56 21.49 6.61
CA GLY A 319 -5.49 21.88 5.55
C GLY A 319 -6.56 20.84 5.23
N GLN A 320 -6.28 19.55 5.32
CA GLN A 320 -7.18 18.48 4.86
C GLN A 320 -8.27 18.18 5.89
N THR A 321 -7.93 18.04 7.17
CA THR A 321 -8.90 17.84 8.26
C THR A 321 -9.85 19.04 8.38
N SER A 322 -9.35 20.27 8.21
CA SER A 322 -10.17 21.48 8.23
C SER A 322 -11.13 21.55 7.02
N ARG A 323 -10.75 20.95 5.88
CA ARG A 323 -11.59 20.87 4.69
C ARG A 323 -12.69 19.81 4.84
N GLU A 324 -12.36 18.59 5.26
CA GLU A 324 -13.36 17.55 5.52
C GLU A 324 -14.39 18.01 6.57
N LEU A 325 -13.94 18.65 7.63
CA LEU A 325 -14.84 19.23 8.62
C LEU A 325 -15.76 20.31 8.05
N ARG A 326 -15.26 21.16 7.16
CA ARG A 326 -16.08 22.17 6.44
C ARG A 326 -17.11 21.52 5.53
N MET A 327 -16.72 20.46 4.78
CA MET A 327 -17.64 19.71 3.92
C MET A 327 -18.75 19.04 4.74
N LEU A 328 -18.41 18.40 5.87
CA LEU A 328 -19.37 17.80 6.78
C LEU A 328 -20.33 18.84 7.39
N LYS A 329 -19.84 20.01 7.79
CA LYS A 329 -20.68 21.10 8.28
C LYS A 329 -21.63 21.61 7.20
N ALA A 330 -21.11 21.84 5.99
CA ALA A 330 -21.94 22.28 4.86
C ALA A 330 -23.05 21.26 4.53
N GLU A 331 -22.75 19.98 4.55
CA GLU A 331 -23.75 18.93 4.31
C GLU A 331 -24.76 18.83 5.46
N LEU A 332 -24.34 18.96 6.70
CA LEU A 332 -25.25 19.03 7.84
C LEU A 332 -26.22 20.20 7.73
N ASP A 333 -25.74 21.36 7.31
CA ASP A 333 -26.57 22.55 7.15
C ASP A 333 -27.54 22.41 5.95
N ARG A 334 -27.08 21.81 4.84
CA ARG A 334 -27.96 21.44 3.73
C ARG A 334 -29.08 20.49 4.17
N ARG A 335 -28.78 19.45 4.95
CA ARG A 335 -29.79 18.50 5.45
C ARG A 335 -30.78 19.14 6.41
N LYS A 336 -30.34 20.09 7.24
CA LYS A 336 -31.24 20.87 8.11
C LYS A 336 -32.20 21.73 7.29
N ALA A 337 -31.68 22.42 6.26
CA ALA A 337 -32.50 23.21 5.37
C ALA A 337 -33.58 22.39 4.66
N VAL A 338 -33.22 21.20 4.15
CA VAL A 338 -34.20 20.27 3.49
C VAL A 338 -35.23 19.71 4.44
N ARG A 339 -34.94 19.56 5.75
CA ARG A 339 -35.92 19.09 6.74
C ARG A 339 -36.81 20.17 7.29
N ALA A 340 -36.53 21.42 6.98
CA ALA A 340 -37.33 22.58 7.38
C ALA A 340 -38.43 22.94 6.36
N PHE A 341 -38.48 22.22 5.25
CA PHE A 341 -39.54 22.20 4.25
C PHE A 341 -40.27 20.84 4.30
#